data_5e1b51406ed006a67bbd74a1bcb437cb
#
_entry.id   5e1b51406ed006a67bbd74a1bcb437cb
#
_cell.length_a   1.000
_cell.length_b   1.000
_cell.length_c   1.000
_cell.angle_alpha   90.00
_cell.angle_beta   90.00
_cell.angle_gamma   90.00
#
_symmetry.space_group_name_H-M   'P 1'
#
loop_
_entity.id
_entity.type
_entity.pdbx_description
1 polymer ?
#
loop_
_entity_poly.entity_id
_entity_poly.type
_entity_poly.pdbx_seq_one_letter_code
_entity_poly.pdbx_strand_id
1 'polypeptide(L)'
;VVYQIYPRSFADSNHDGIGDLGGVRDRLGHLTWLGVDAIWLSPFYRSPMADFGYDVADYCDVDPLFGALDDIDGLIADAHALGIRLVLDWVPNHTSEQHPWFVELRRGTADPKREWYVWRDPSPSGGPPNNWRAAFAPVPAWTLDPTTSQYYLHCFLPQQPDLD
;
A
#
# COMPACT_ATOMS: atom_id res chain seq x y z
N VAL A 1 22.97 -6.32 -7.98
CA VAL A 1 22.15 -7.04 -6.99
C VAL A 1 21.08 -6.10 -6.44
N VAL A 2 19.79 -6.51 -6.45
CA VAL A 2 18.70 -5.80 -5.79
C VAL A 2 18.42 -6.51 -4.46
N TYR A 3 18.37 -5.74 -3.38
CA TYR A 3 18.07 -6.25 -2.05
C TYR A 3 16.73 -5.68 -1.58
N GLN A 4 15.73 -6.55 -1.37
CA GLN A 4 14.43 -6.13 -0.86
C GLN A 4 14.49 -5.93 0.65
N ILE A 5 13.93 -4.81 1.10
CA ILE A 5 13.76 -4.48 2.51
C ILE A 5 12.28 -4.26 2.80
N TYR A 6 11.75 -5.03 3.76
CA TYR A 6 10.50 -4.70 4.43
C TYR A 6 10.85 -3.87 5.68
N PRO A 7 10.60 -2.55 5.70
CA PRO A 7 11.08 -1.67 6.76
C PRO A 7 10.73 -2.17 8.16
N ARG A 8 9.48 -2.58 8.36
CA ARG A 8 8.93 -3.04 9.65
C ARG A 8 9.76 -4.12 10.35
N SER A 9 10.45 -4.99 9.60
CA SER A 9 11.17 -6.14 10.16
C SER A 9 12.68 -6.10 9.92
N PHE A 10 13.23 -5.02 9.38
CA PHE A 10 14.64 -4.96 8.99
C PHE A 10 15.54 -4.46 10.11
N ALA A 11 15.32 -3.25 10.60
CA ALA A 11 16.10 -2.65 11.68
C ALA A 11 15.28 -1.55 12.37
N ASP A 12 15.33 -1.53 13.69
CA ASP A 12 14.60 -0.62 14.56
C ASP A 12 15.61 0.41 15.12
N SER A 13 15.45 1.69 14.80
CA SER A 13 16.35 2.76 15.23
C SER A 13 15.92 3.42 16.54
N ASN A 14 14.63 3.33 16.88
CA ASN A 14 14.05 4.02 18.04
C ASN A 14 13.75 3.09 19.23
N HIS A 15 13.95 1.77 19.07
CA HIS A 15 13.77 0.72 20.08
C HIS A 15 12.31 0.50 20.50
N ASP A 16 11.36 0.73 19.61
CA ASP A 16 9.94 0.44 19.84
C ASP A 16 9.51 -0.98 19.45
N GLY A 17 10.41 -1.76 18.88
CA GLY A 17 10.18 -3.13 18.44
C GLY A 17 9.73 -3.24 16.98
N ILE A 18 9.67 -2.11 16.25
CA ILE A 18 9.26 -2.03 14.86
C ILE A 18 10.41 -1.41 14.06
N GLY A 19 10.78 -2.05 12.95
CA GLY A 19 11.78 -1.49 12.06
C GLY A 19 11.26 -0.26 11.32
N ASP A 20 12.16 0.68 11.01
CA ASP A 20 11.86 2.00 10.47
C ASP A 20 12.87 2.45 9.39
N LEU A 21 12.63 3.60 8.77
CA LEU A 21 13.52 4.16 7.74
C LEU A 21 14.88 4.58 8.31
N GLY A 22 14.92 5.03 9.57
CA GLY A 22 16.15 5.32 10.30
C GLY A 22 17.02 4.07 10.44
N GLY A 23 16.42 2.95 10.84
CA GLY A 23 17.09 1.66 10.93
C GLY A 23 17.61 1.16 9.58
N VAL A 24 16.88 1.37 8.49
CA VAL A 24 17.39 1.08 7.12
C VAL A 24 18.62 1.93 6.83
N ARG A 25 18.55 3.24 7.11
CA ARG A 25 19.64 4.20 6.91
C ARG A 25 20.90 3.81 7.69
N ASP A 26 20.77 3.41 8.94
CA ASP A 26 21.86 2.96 9.80
C ASP A 26 22.56 1.69 9.27
N ARG A 27 21.89 0.90 8.43
CA ARG A 27 22.42 -0.34 7.85
C ARG A 27 22.96 -0.18 6.42
N LEU A 28 23.00 1.01 5.86
CA LEU A 28 23.55 1.24 4.50
C LEU A 28 24.99 0.76 4.36
N GLY A 29 25.83 0.93 5.38
CA GLY A 29 27.20 0.41 5.37
C GLY A 29 27.28 -1.11 5.25
N HIS A 30 26.36 -1.86 5.89
CA HIS A 30 26.25 -3.30 5.74
C HIS A 30 25.82 -3.70 4.33
N LEU A 31 24.86 -2.99 3.74
CA LEU A 31 24.38 -3.25 2.38
C LEU A 31 25.47 -2.96 1.33
N THR A 32 26.27 -1.92 1.55
CA THR A 32 27.47 -1.64 0.73
C THR A 32 28.49 -2.77 0.84
N TRP A 33 28.76 -3.27 2.04
CA TRP A 33 29.66 -4.39 2.26
C TRP A 33 29.18 -5.68 1.56
N LEU A 34 27.87 -5.91 1.51
CA LEU A 34 27.26 -7.04 0.77
C LEU A 34 27.36 -6.89 -0.75
N GLY A 35 27.74 -5.72 -1.26
CA GLY A 35 27.79 -5.45 -2.70
C GLY A 35 26.41 -5.24 -3.34
N VAL A 36 25.48 -4.62 -2.61
CA VAL A 36 24.13 -4.30 -3.10
C VAL A 36 24.20 -3.09 -4.04
N ASP A 37 23.59 -3.20 -5.22
CA ASP A 37 23.52 -2.11 -6.21
C ASP A 37 22.24 -1.27 -6.04
N ALA A 38 21.17 -1.89 -5.55
CA ALA A 38 19.89 -1.22 -5.33
C ALA A 38 19.13 -1.85 -4.15
N ILE A 39 18.43 -1.01 -3.41
CA ILE A 39 17.48 -1.41 -2.37
C ILE A 39 16.06 -1.25 -2.94
N TRP A 40 15.25 -2.28 -2.82
CA TRP A 40 13.82 -2.21 -3.04
C TRP A 40 13.11 -2.13 -1.69
N LEU A 41 12.49 -0.99 -1.39
CA LEU A 41 11.67 -0.80 -0.19
C LEU A 41 10.23 -1.27 -0.46
N SER A 42 9.74 -2.22 0.34
CA SER A 42 8.31 -2.52 0.42
C SER A 42 7.56 -1.29 0.94
N PRO A 43 6.22 -1.20 0.73
CA PRO A 43 5.48 0.02 1.01
C PRO A 43 5.69 0.55 2.43
N PHE A 44 5.95 1.85 2.52
CA PHE A 44 6.14 2.61 3.77
C PHE A 44 5.20 3.83 3.83
N TYR A 45 4.29 3.94 2.87
CA TYR A 45 3.28 4.99 2.78
C TYR A 45 2.27 4.88 3.92
N ARG A 46 1.49 5.94 4.17
CA ARG A 46 0.39 5.90 5.14
C ARG A 46 -0.58 4.77 4.79
N SER A 47 -0.81 3.90 5.77
CA SER A 47 -1.63 2.71 5.61
C SER A 47 -2.30 2.33 6.94
N PRO A 48 -3.56 1.91 6.95
CA PRO A 48 -4.17 1.27 8.12
C PRO A 48 -3.60 -0.13 8.42
N MET A 49 -2.64 -0.61 7.62
CA MET A 49 -1.91 -1.87 7.83
C MET A 49 -2.78 -3.13 7.78
N ALA A 50 -3.91 -3.10 7.08
CA ALA A 50 -4.74 -4.29 6.86
C ALA A 50 -3.99 -5.35 6.02
N ASP A 51 -3.13 -4.91 5.10
CA ASP A 51 -2.22 -5.74 4.30
C ASP A 51 -0.76 -5.26 4.46
N PHE A 52 -0.34 -5.00 5.69
CA PHE A 52 1.05 -4.69 6.05
C PHE A 52 1.70 -3.58 5.22
N GLY A 53 0.91 -2.57 4.80
CA GLY A 53 1.36 -1.41 4.05
C GLY A 53 0.93 -1.40 2.58
N TYR A 54 0.46 -2.54 2.04
CA TYR A 54 -0.03 -2.60 0.66
C TYR A 54 -1.42 -1.97 0.49
N ASP A 55 -2.18 -1.74 1.55
CA ASP A 55 -3.43 -0.96 1.57
C ASP A 55 -3.13 0.52 1.80
N VAL A 56 -2.65 1.20 0.75
CA VAL A 56 -2.16 2.59 0.82
C VAL A 56 -3.31 3.59 0.93
N ALA A 57 -3.30 4.38 2.01
CA ALA A 57 -4.28 5.45 2.25
C ALA A 57 -3.80 6.82 1.76
N ASP A 58 -2.49 7.06 1.69
CA ASP A 58 -1.88 8.27 1.14
C ASP A 58 -0.51 7.92 0.53
N TYR A 59 -0.38 8.11 -0.80
CA TYR A 59 0.85 7.84 -1.54
C TYR A 59 1.89 8.97 -1.43
N CYS A 60 1.52 10.10 -0.85
CA CYS A 60 2.35 11.29 -0.79
C CYS A 60 2.99 11.51 0.58
N ASP A 61 2.78 10.60 1.53
CA ASP A 61 3.32 10.73 2.88
C ASP A 61 3.84 9.39 3.41
N VAL A 62 4.75 9.47 4.37
CA VAL A 62 5.31 8.31 5.09
C VAL A 62 4.39 7.98 6.28
N ASP A 63 4.17 6.68 6.50
CA ASP A 63 3.46 6.25 7.72
C ASP A 63 4.30 6.58 8.95
N PRO A 64 3.72 7.23 9.98
CA PRO A 64 4.44 7.58 11.21
C PRO A 64 5.12 6.39 11.91
N LEU A 65 4.67 5.18 11.61
CA LEU A 65 5.29 3.95 12.08
C LEU A 65 6.72 3.78 11.57
N PHE A 66 7.01 4.32 10.38
CA PHE A 66 8.30 4.17 9.71
C PHE A 66 9.15 5.43 9.72
N GLY A 67 8.58 6.57 10.10
CA GLY A 67 9.26 7.87 10.12
C GLY A 67 8.45 8.97 9.46
N ALA A 68 9.14 9.90 8.80
CA ALA A 68 8.59 11.06 8.11
C ALA A 68 9.21 11.23 6.71
N LEU A 69 8.72 12.20 5.92
CA LEU A 69 9.28 12.52 4.60
C LEU A 69 10.77 12.86 4.66
N ASP A 70 11.21 13.58 5.68
CA ASP A 70 12.63 13.91 5.86
C ASP A 70 13.50 12.65 6.06
N ASP A 71 12.95 11.58 6.64
CA ASP A 71 13.68 10.32 6.84
C ASP A 71 13.90 9.58 5.52
N ILE A 72 12.89 9.52 4.64
CA ILE A 72 13.06 8.92 3.31
C ILE A 72 13.97 9.77 2.43
N ASP A 73 13.89 11.09 2.49
CA ASP A 73 14.78 11.99 1.74
C ASP A 73 16.24 11.80 2.21
N GLY A 74 16.47 11.73 3.52
CA GLY A 74 17.77 11.43 4.09
C GLY A 74 18.32 10.06 3.68
N LEU A 75 17.47 9.03 3.71
CA LEU A 75 17.84 7.68 3.25
C LEU A 75 18.24 7.67 1.77
N ILE A 76 17.48 8.36 0.91
CA ILE A 76 17.77 8.49 -0.52
C ILE A 76 19.14 9.16 -0.72
N ALA A 77 19.38 10.29 -0.04
CA ALA A 77 20.64 11.04 -0.17
C ALA A 77 21.87 10.19 0.25
N ASP A 78 21.77 9.51 1.40
CA ASP A 78 22.87 8.69 1.93
C ASP A 78 23.12 7.42 1.10
N ALA A 79 22.04 6.76 0.62
CA ALA A 79 22.17 5.61 -0.26
C ALA A 79 22.85 6.00 -1.59
N HIS A 80 22.44 7.12 -2.19
CA HIS A 80 23.05 7.62 -3.43
C HIS A 80 24.52 8.00 -3.23
N ALA A 81 24.90 8.58 -2.09
CA ALA A 81 26.29 8.87 -1.77
C ALA A 81 27.17 7.62 -1.70
N LEU A 82 26.57 6.46 -1.37
CA LEU A 82 27.24 5.14 -1.35
C LEU A 82 27.09 4.39 -2.69
N GLY A 83 26.50 4.98 -3.72
CA GLY A 83 26.29 4.36 -5.03
C GLY A 83 25.14 3.34 -5.05
N ILE A 84 24.30 3.30 -4.03
CA ILE A 84 23.13 2.40 -3.94
C ILE A 84 21.89 3.15 -4.45
N ARG A 85 21.13 2.54 -5.37
CA ARG A 85 19.87 3.08 -5.86
C ARG A 85 18.71 2.65 -4.96
N LEU A 86 17.68 3.50 -4.83
CA LEU A 86 16.42 3.13 -4.21
C LEU A 86 15.36 2.84 -5.28
N VAL A 87 14.63 1.75 -5.08
CA VAL A 87 13.43 1.38 -5.82
C VAL A 87 12.28 1.37 -4.81
N LEU A 88 11.28 2.19 -5.04
CA LEU A 88 10.11 2.28 -4.18
C LEU A 88 9.02 1.36 -4.73
N ASP A 89 8.34 0.65 -3.84
CA ASP A 89 7.19 -0.16 -4.22
C ASP A 89 6.02 0.77 -4.58
N TRP A 90 5.48 0.63 -5.78
CA TRP A 90 4.32 1.38 -6.23
C TRP A 90 3.15 0.45 -6.45
N VAL A 91 2.03 0.71 -5.77
CA VAL A 91 0.85 -0.15 -5.74
C VAL A 91 -0.31 0.53 -6.48
N PRO A 92 -0.37 0.46 -7.83
CA PRO A 92 -1.38 1.17 -8.61
C PRO A 92 -2.67 0.36 -8.83
N ASN A 93 -2.73 -0.89 -8.40
CA ASN A 93 -3.89 -1.77 -8.62
C ASN A 93 -5.11 -1.35 -7.79
N HIS A 94 -4.90 -0.88 -6.59
CA HIS A 94 -5.93 -0.55 -5.60
C HIS A 94 -5.45 0.53 -4.65
N THR A 95 -6.37 1.07 -3.87
CA THR A 95 -6.02 1.90 -2.70
C THR A 95 -6.53 1.24 -1.43
N SER A 96 -6.19 1.81 -0.26
CA SER A 96 -6.92 1.50 0.96
C SER A 96 -8.38 1.94 0.86
N GLU A 97 -9.29 1.24 1.54
CA GLU A 97 -10.66 1.72 1.75
C GLU A 97 -10.71 3.06 2.53
N GLN A 98 -9.62 3.43 3.20
CA GLN A 98 -9.46 4.71 3.91
C GLN A 98 -8.85 5.81 3.03
N HIS A 99 -8.49 5.51 1.78
CA HIS A 99 -8.02 6.54 0.85
C HIS A 99 -9.13 7.58 0.62
N PRO A 100 -8.83 8.89 0.64
CA PRO A 100 -9.82 9.96 0.49
C PRO A 100 -10.74 9.77 -0.72
N TRP A 101 -10.21 9.32 -1.85
CA TRP A 101 -11.01 9.06 -3.05
C TRP A 101 -12.11 8.03 -2.80
N PHE A 102 -11.77 6.88 -2.22
CA PHE A 102 -12.75 5.83 -1.95
C PHE A 102 -13.78 6.26 -0.91
N VAL A 103 -13.32 6.93 0.15
CA VAL A 103 -14.21 7.46 1.21
C VAL A 103 -15.23 8.45 0.65
N GLU A 104 -14.82 9.33 -0.26
CA GLU A 104 -15.74 10.27 -0.93
C GLU A 104 -16.75 9.54 -1.80
N LEU A 105 -16.30 8.58 -2.60
CA LEU A 105 -17.12 7.85 -3.57
C LEU A 105 -18.16 6.91 -2.93
N ARG A 106 -17.95 6.52 -1.69
CA ARG A 106 -18.94 5.76 -0.89
C ARG A 106 -20.12 6.61 -0.43
N ARG A 107 -20.05 7.94 -0.52
CA ARG A 107 -21.15 8.84 -0.09
C ARG A 107 -22.32 8.86 -1.05
N GLY A 108 -22.12 8.45 -2.31
CA GLY A 108 -23.17 8.42 -3.31
C GLY A 108 -22.66 8.03 -4.70
N THR A 109 -23.60 7.72 -5.60
CA THR A 109 -23.26 7.21 -6.95
C THR A 109 -23.07 8.34 -7.99
N ALA A 110 -23.34 9.60 -7.63
CA ALA A 110 -23.33 10.74 -8.55
C ALA A 110 -21.97 11.46 -8.66
N ASP A 111 -20.96 11.02 -7.93
CA ASP A 111 -19.64 11.63 -7.98
C ASP A 111 -18.99 11.38 -9.34
N PRO A 112 -18.42 12.40 -10.01
CA PRO A 112 -17.78 12.26 -11.32
C PRO A 112 -16.54 11.35 -11.31
N LYS A 113 -15.94 11.12 -10.15
CA LYS A 113 -14.82 10.19 -9.97
C LYS A 113 -15.27 8.75 -9.66
N ARG A 114 -16.60 8.49 -9.67
CA ARG A 114 -17.12 7.15 -9.33
C ARG A 114 -16.46 6.05 -10.15
N GLU A 115 -16.15 6.33 -11.42
CA GLU A 115 -15.49 5.39 -12.34
C GLU A 115 -13.99 5.20 -12.09
N TRP A 116 -13.41 5.87 -11.08
CA TRP A 116 -12.02 5.60 -10.69
C TRP A 116 -11.84 4.27 -9.97
N TYR A 117 -12.97 3.66 -9.53
CA TYR A 117 -12.97 2.32 -8.94
C TYR A 117 -14.01 1.45 -9.63
N VAL A 118 -13.81 0.16 -9.58
CA VAL A 118 -14.71 -0.79 -10.24
C VAL A 118 -15.94 -1.05 -9.39
N TRP A 119 -17.07 -0.45 -9.78
CA TRP A 119 -18.38 -0.63 -9.14
C TRP A 119 -19.35 -1.36 -10.06
N ARG A 120 -20.21 -2.21 -9.50
CA ARG A 120 -21.25 -2.92 -10.25
C ARG A 120 -22.52 -3.05 -9.39
N ASP A 121 -23.66 -3.05 -10.07
CA ASP A 121 -24.94 -3.35 -9.43
C ASP A 121 -24.99 -4.82 -9.02
N PRO A 122 -25.83 -5.17 -8.01
CA PRO A 122 -26.12 -6.55 -7.69
C PRO A 122 -26.58 -7.35 -8.89
N SER A 123 -26.30 -8.64 -8.90
CA SER A 123 -26.91 -9.56 -9.87
C SER A 123 -28.43 -9.56 -9.75
N PRO A 124 -29.19 -10.05 -10.75
CA PRO A 124 -30.66 -10.14 -10.68
C PRO A 124 -31.19 -10.92 -9.47
N SER A 125 -30.38 -11.78 -8.88
CA SER A 125 -30.70 -12.51 -7.63
C SER A 125 -30.34 -11.76 -6.35
N GLY A 126 -29.79 -10.53 -6.45
CA GLY A 126 -29.36 -9.71 -5.31
C GLY A 126 -27.98 -10.02 -4.76
N GLY A 127 -27.27 -10.99 -5.36
CA GLY A 127 -25.90 -11.35 -4.96
C GLY A 127 -24.81 -10.57 -5.71
N PRO A 128 -23.53 -10.98 -5.55
CA PRO A 128 -22.42 -10.36 -6.28
C PRO A 128 -22.63 -10.39 -7.80
N PRO A 129 -21.99 -9.46 -8.55
CA PRO A 129 -22.13 -9.37 -10.00
C PRO A 129 -21.72 -10.65 -10.75
N ASN A 130 -20.73 -11.34 -10.24
CA ASN A 130 -20.21 -12.61 -10.79
C ASN A 130 -19.57 -13.45 -9.67
N ASN A 131 -18.95 -14.57 -10.06
CA ASN A 131 -18.33 -15.54 -9.14
C ASN A 131 -16.81 -15.36 -8.97
N TRP A 132 -16.25 -14.20 -9.26
CA TRP A 132 -14.82 -13.95 -9.10
C TRP A 132 -14.41 -14.09 -7.63
N ARG A 133 -13.17 -14.55 -7.45
CA ARG A 133 -12.58 -14.79 -6.14
C ARG A 133 -11.37 -13.91 -5.92
N ALA A 134 -11.18 -13.46 -4.68
CA ALA A 134 -9.99 -12.74 -4.28
C ALA A 134 -8.75 -13.66 -4.26
N ALA A 135 -7.55 -13.05 -4.41
CA ALA A 135 -6.29 -13.78 -4.56
C ALA A 135 -5.85 -14.52 -3.30
N PHE A 136 -6.05 -13.93 -2.11
CA PHE A 136 -5.49 -14.49 -0.86
C PHE A 136 -6.40 -15.49 -0.14
N ALA A 137 -7.67 -15.52 -0.46
CA ALA A 137 -8.61 -16.42 0.17
C ALA A 137 -9.73 -16.82 -0.80
N PRO A 138 -10.38 -17.96 -0.61
CA PRO A 138 -11.49 -18.38 -1.46
C PRO A 138 -12.79 -17.61 -1.14
N VAL A 139 -12.68 -16.30 -0.95
CA VAL A 139 -13.79 -15.37 -0.72
C VAL A 139 -14.17 -14.66 -2.02
N PRO A 140 -15.42 -14.15 -2.16
CA PRO A 140 -15.79 -13.33 -3.30
C PRO A 140 -14.85 -12.12 -3.45
N ALA A 141 -14.55 -11.74 -4.70
CA ALA A 141 -13.79 -10.52 -5.02
C ALA A 141 -14.66 -9.25 -5.00
N TRP A 142 -15.90 -9.36 -4.56
CA TRP A 142 -16.89 -8.30 -4.55
C TRP A 142 -17.45 -8.10 -3.16
N THR A 143 -17.39 -6.86 -2.65
CA THR A 143 -18.00 -6.48 -1.38
C THR A 143 -19.13 -5.47 -1.62
N LEU A 144 -20.28 -5.73 -0.99
CA LEU A 144 -21.43 -4.83 -1.03
C LEU A 144 -21.14 -3.59 -0.18
N ASP A 145 -21.24 -2.41 -0.80
CA ASP A 145 -21.30 -1.16 -0.06
C ASP A 145 -22.76 -0.85 0.33
N PRO A 146 -23.10 -0.86 1.63
CA PRO A 146 -24.48 -0.65 2.06
C PRO A 146 -25.00 0.77 1.79
N THR A 147 -24.12 1.76 1.63
CA THR A 147 -24.48 3.16 1.40
C THR A 147 -25.03 3.35 -0.01
N THR A 148 -24.40 2.74 -1.00
CA THR A 148 -24.73 2.89 -2.41
C THR A 148 -25.51 1.70 -2.96
N SER A 149 -25.58 0.60 -2.20
CA SER A 149 -26.17 -0.68 -2.63
C SER A 149 -25.51 -1.29 -3.88
N GLN A 150 -24.27 -0.87 -4.18
CA GLN A 150 -23.45 -1.44 -5.24
C GLN A 150 -22.31 -2.27 -4.65
N TYR A 151 -21.77 -3.17 -5.46
CA TYR A 151 -20.57 -3.93 -5.13
C TYR A 151 -19.35 -3.22 -5.69
N TYR A 152 -18.25 -3.16 -4.90
CA TYR A 152 -16.93 -2.80 -5.40
C TYR A 152 -16.05 -4.03 -5.53
N LEU A 153 -15.17 -4.00 -6.54
CA LEU A 153 -14.18 -5.05 -6.77
C LEU A 153 -13.00 -4.88 -5.82
N HIS A 154 -12.44 -6.00 -5.37
CA HIS A 154 -11.15 -6.08 -4.72
C HIS A 154 -10.46 -7.41 -5.11
N CYS A 155 -9.38 -7.34 -5.84
CA CYS A 155 -8.62 -8.52 -6.21
C CYS A 155 -7.88 -9.16 -5.03
N PHE A 156 -7.64 -8.39 -3.98
CA PHE A 156 -6.94 -8.81 -2.76
C PHE A 156 -7.90 -8.77 -1.56
N LEU A 157 -7.68 -7.93 -0.58
CA LEU A 157 -8.55 -7.83 0.59
C LEU A 157 -9.74 -6.89 0.34
N PRO A 158 -10.87 -7.07 1.05
CA PRO A 158 -11.98 -6.11 1.02
C PRO A 158 -11.57 -4.67 1.35
N GLN A 159 -10.49 -4.50 2.12
CA GLN A 159 -9.91 -3.20 2.47
C GLN A 159 -9.08 -2.58 1.34
N GLN A 160 -8.97 -3.25 0.19
CA GLN A 160 -8.16 -2.83 -0.96
C GLN A 160 -9.05 -2.73 -2.22
N PRO A 161 -9.96 -1.73 -2.32
CA PRO A 161 -10.80 -1.54 -3.49
C PRO A 161 -9.97 -1.27 -4.74
N ASP A 162 -10.25 -2.00 -5.82
CA ASP A 162 -9.52 -1.92 -7.07
C ASP A 162 -9.85 -0.64 -7.84
N LEU A 163 -8.81 -0.02 -8.37
CA LEU A 163 -8.90 1.07 -9.34
C LEU A 163 -9.30 0.51 -10.74
N ASP A 164 -9.98 1.34 -11.56
CA ASP A 164 -10.42 0.95 -12.92
C ASP A 164 -9.38 1.36 -13.98
#